data_901b1a8a72c980efaf5377d7c3b12d4c
#
_entry.id   901b1a8a72c980efaf5377d7c3b12d4c
#
_cell.length_a   1.000
_cell.length_b   1.000
_cell.length_c   1.000
_cell.angle_alpha   90.00
_cell.angle_beta   90.00
_cell.angle_gamma   90.00
#
_symmetry.space_group_name_H-M   'P 1'
#
loop_
_entity.id
_entity.type
_entity.pdbx_description
1 polymer ?
#
loop_
_entity_poly.entity_id
_entity_poly.type
_entity_poly.pdbx_seq_one_letter_code
_entity_poly.pdbx_strand_id
1 'polypeptide(L)'
;AVLGDDYPSSWKYGGFGVDPWTMYWRQCTSFAAYRLSNTNGFTLPVGYGNAITWGSIARANGHRVDMNPAVGSIAWFSAGVNGAGHMGHVAWVAEVHGDQVTIEEYNYDAGQGPEKYHKRSFHKSQVSGYIHFKDLEPGAQNGNPTNSSIKVGDTVRFTGTFRVTSVSGNTITSQDLAGGTPTKHNIVDPGPVLEVDGQGNPTSDQYLNP
;
A
#
# COMPACT_ATOMS: atom_id res chain seq x y z
N ALA A 1 4.80 -5.98 0.68
CA ALA A 1 5.58 -5.98 -0.55
C ALA A 1 5.82 -4.58 -1.08
N VAL A 2 6.93 -4.38 -1.73
CA VAL A 2 7.22 -3.15 -2.46
C VAL A 2 6.31 -3.04 -3.68
N LEU A 3 5.61 -1.93 -3.82
CA LEU A 3 4.67 -1.67 -4.92
C LEU A 3 5.29 -0.84 -6.06
N GLY A 4 6.42 -0.16 -5.79
CA GLY A 4 7.06 0.72 -6.75
C GLY A 4 6.39 2.08 -6.87
N ASP A 5 6.72 2.81 -7.92
CA ASP A 5 6.22 4.17 -8.14
C ASP A 5 4.84 4.16 -8.82
N ASP A 6 3.82 3.84 -8.05
CA ASP A 6 2.41 3.81 -8.48
C ASP A 6 1.68 5.16 -8.31
N TYR A 7 2.42 6.22 -7.98
CA TYR A 7 1.86 7.57 -7.79
C TYR A 7 1.19 8.07 -9.08
N PRO A 8 0.04 8.74 -9.02
CA PRO A 8 -0.71 9.13 -10.22
C PRO A 8 0.13 9.91 -11.22
N SER A 9 0.13 9.48 -12.48
CA SER A 9 0.96 10.10 -13.54
C SER A 9 0.65 11.58 -13.74
N SER A 10 -0.62 11.99 -13.58
CA SER A 10 -1.02 13.40 -13.66
C SER A 10 -0.44 14.25 -12.54
N TRP A 11 -0.18 13.67 -11.37
CA TRP A 11 0.46 14.37 -10.25
C TRP A 11 1.98 14.29 -10.35
N LYS A 12 2.49 13.16 -10.80
CA LYS A 12 3.92 12.91 -10.98
C LYS A 12 4.55 13.85 -12.01
N TYR A 13 3.88 14.03 -13.13
CA TYR A 13 4.38 14.80 -14.28
C TYR A 13 3.65 16.13 -14.50
N GLY A 14 2.63 16.44 -13.70
CA GLY A 14 1.94 17.71 -13.74
C GLY A 14 2.77 18.87 -13.21
N GLY A 15 2.26 20.07 -13.36
CA GLY A 15 2.82 21.26 -12.76
C GLY A 15 2.63 21.30 -11.24
N PHE A 16 2.41 22.46 -10.67
CA PHE A 16 2.04 22.61 -9.27
C PHE A 16 0.58 22.16 -9.06
N GLY A 17 0.34 21.42 -7.99
CA GLY A 17 -1.01 20.98 -7.63
C GLY A 17 -1.12 20.48 -6.20
N VAL A 18 -2.37 20.32 -5.77
CA VAL A 18 -2.77 19.85 -4.45
C VAL A 18 -3.65 18.61 -4.63
N ASP A 19 -3.45 17.61 -3.81
CA ASP A 19 -4.24 16.39 -3.80
C ASP A 19 -5.55 16.55 -2.99
N PRO A 20 -6.45 15.54 -3.00
CA PRO A 20 -7.70 15.61 -2.24
C PRO A 20 -7.55 15.74 -0.72
N TRP A 21 -6.38 15.44 -0.18
CA TRP A 21 -6.06 15.54 1.25
C TRP A 21 -5.38 16.85 1.61
N THR A 22 -5.31 17.81 0.66
CA THR A 22 -4.71 19.14 0.78
C THR A 22 -3.18 19.13 0.89
N MET A 23 -2.52 18.08 0.40
CA MET A 23 -1.07 17.97 0.33
C MET A 23 -0.57 18.39 -1.06
N TYR A 24 0.59 19.03 -1.12
CA TYR A 24 1.22 19.35 -2.40
C TYR A 24 1.71 18.07 -3.11
N TRP A 25 1.47 18.01 -4.40
CA TRP A 25 1.93 16.88 -5.22
C TRP A 25 3.43 16.64 -5.06
N ARG A 26 3.83 15.40 -5.17
CA ARG A 26 5.22 14.90 -5.08
C ARG A 26 5.90 15.14 -3.73
N GLN A 27 5.15 15.50 -2.70
CA GLN A 27 5.66 15.56 -1.34
C GLN A 27 5.46 14.21 -0.62
N CYS A 28 6.25 13.96 0.41
CA CYS A 28 6.15 12.74 1.21
C CYS A 28 4.74 12.55 1.80
N THR A 29 4.11 13.62 2.22
CA THR A 29 2.75 13.63 2.78
C THR A 29 1.70 13.23 1.75
N SER A 30 1.80 13.73 0.53
CA SER A 30 0.89 13.40 -0.56
C SER A 30 1.02 11.93 -0.97
N PHE A 31 2.24 11.42 -1.09
CA PHE A 31 2.46 10.01 -1.43
C PHE A 31 1.95 9.07 -0.31
N ALA A 32 2.22 9.39 0.95
CA ALA A 32 1.72 8.62 2.08
C ALA A 32 0.19 8.61 2.14
N ALA A 33 -0.47 9.76 1.94
CA ALA A 33 -1.92 9.86 1.88
C ALA A 33 -2.51 9.08 0.70
N TYR A 34 -1.86 9.13 -0.47
CA TYR A 34 -2.23 8.33 -1.64
C TYR A 34 -2.17 6.83 -1.33
N ARG A 35 -1.07 6.34 -0.73
CA ARG A 35 -0.92 4.93 -0.35
C ARG A 35 -1.96 4.50 0.68
N LEU A 36 -2.24 5.31 1.69
CA LEU A 36 -3.32 5.04 2.64
C LEU A 36 -4.67 4.89 1.95
N SER A 37 -4.99 5.77 1.01
CA SER A 37 -6.26 5.71 0.28
C SER A 37 -6.31 4.53 -0.70
N ASN A 38 -5.31 4.45 -1.58
CA ASN A 38 -5.33 3.52 -2.71
C ASN A 38 -5.01 2.07 -2.30
N THR A 39 -4.12 1.89 -1.33
CA THR A 39 -3.64 0.55 -0.94
C THR A 39 -4.33 0.06 0.33
N ASN A 40 -4.38 0.90 1.37
CA ASN A 40 -4.94 0.48 2.65
C ASN A 40 -6.47 0.65 2.72
N GLY A 41 -7.08 1.42 1.81
CA GLY A 41 -8.50 1.77 1.87
C GLY A 41 -8.83 2.65 3.08
N PHE A 42 -7.93 3.58 3.42
CA PHE A 42 -8.11 4.57 4.48
C PHE A 42 -7.98 5.97 3.89
N THR A 43 -9.03 6.76 3.96
CA THR A 43 -8.99 8.16 3.53
C THR A 43 -8.48 9.04 4.67
N LEU A 44 -7.29 9.60 4.49
CA LEU A 44 -6.72 10.52 5.46
C LEU A 44 -7.60 11.78 5.57
N PRO A 45 -8.05 12.19 6.77
CA PRO A 45 -8.74 13.46 6.92
C PRO A 45 -7.84 14.65 6.58
N VAL A 46 -8.42 15.73 6.09
CA VAL A 46 -7.69 17.00 5.91
C VAL A 46 -7.20 17.55 7.25
N GLY A 47 -6.11 18.32 7.23
CA GLY A 47 -5.60 18.99 8.42
C GLY A 47 -4.39 18.33 9.06
N TYR A 48 -3.82 17.26 8.48
CA TYR A 48 -2.60 16.63 8.99
C TYR A 48 -1.35 17.50 8.79
N GLY A 49 -1.36 18.41 7.84
CA GLY A 49 -0.28 19.38 7.62
C GLY A 49 1.06 18.76 7.25
N ASN A 50 2.14 19.41 7.69
CA ASN A 50 3.49 18.90 7.46
C ASN A 50 3.75 17.58 8.20
N ALA A 51 4.66 16.78 7.67
CA ALA A 51 4.97 15.45 8.21
C ALA A 51 5.26 15.43 9.71
N ILE A 52 5.93 16.46 10.22
CA ILE A 52 6.31 16.55 11.63
C ILE A 52 5.11 16.49 12.59
N THR A 53 3.95 16.93 12.17
CA THR A 53 2.73 16.96 13.02
C THR A 53 1.89 15.67 12.93
N TRP A 54 2.18 14.79 12.00
CA TRP A 54 1.32 13.62 11.73
C TRP A 54 1.16 12.71 12.94
N GLY A 55 2.24 12.38 13.64
CA GLY A 55 2.19 11.49 14.78
C GLY A 55 1.35 12.06 15.94
N SER A 56 1.50 13.35 16.22
CA SER A 56 0.74 14.04 17.29
C SER A 56 -0.75 14.12 16.95
N ILE A 57 -1.08 14.48 15.72
CA ILE A 57 -2.48 14.58 15.24
C ILE A 57 -3.12 13.20 15.23
N ALA A 58 -2.40 12.17 14.76
CA ALA A 58 -2.90 10.81 14.75
C ALA A 58 -3.23 10.31 16.17
N ARG A 59 -2.36 10.55 17.15
CA ARG A 59 -2.63 10.22 18.57
C ARG A 59 -3.86 10.95 19.08
N ALA A 60 -3.98 12.24 18.80
CA ALA A 60 -5.13 13.05 19.22
C ALA A 60 -6.45 12.54 18.61
N ASN A 61 -6.38 11.93 17.44
CA ASN A 61 -7.52 11.31 16.73
C ASN A 61 -7.74 9.83 17.11
N GLY A 62 -7.03 9.31 18.10
CA GLY A 62 -7.22 7.94 18.60
C GLY A 62 -6.48 6.85 17.81
N HIS A 63 -5.61 7.21 16.88
CA HIS A 63 -4.78 6.23 16.19
C HIS A 63 -3.58 5.82 17.03
N ARG A 64 -3.23 4.54 16.97
CA ARG A 64 -2.05 4.02 17.63
C ARG A 64 -0.78 4.56 16.93
N VAL A 65 0.16 5.05 17.74
CA VAL A 65 1.50 5.47 17.28
C VAL A 65 2.51 4.89 18.23
N ASP A 66 3.30 3.95 17.77
CA ASP A 66 4.28 3.21 18.58
C ASP A 66 5.56 2.90 17.78
N MET A 67 6.43 2.04 18.32
CA MET A 67 7.69 1.64 17.68
C MET A 67 7.61 0.27 17.03
N ASN A 68 6.42 -0.31 16.85
CA ASN A 68 6.21 -1.60 16.23
C ASN A 68 5.74 -1.41 14.79
N PRO A 69 6.59 -1.66 13.78
CA PRO A 69 6.18 -1.50 12.38
C PRO A 69 5.16 -2.55 11.97
N ALA A 70 4.23 -2.15 11.12
CA ALA A 70 3.37 -3.07 10.38
C ALA A 70 3.35 -2.68 8.91
N VAL A 71 3.16 -3.64 8.02
CA VAL A 71 2.98 -3.33 6.60
C VAL A 71 1.73 -2.46 6.43
N GLY A 72 1.86 -1.38 5.67
CA GLY A 72 0.80 -0.39 5.49
C GLY A 72 0.76 0.69 6.58
N SER A 73 1.50 0.55 7.69
CA SER A 73 1.66 1.67 8.63
C SER A 73 2.50 2.80 8.01
N ILE A 74 2.44 3.98 8.60
CA ILE A 74 3.25 5.12 8.18
C ILE A 74 4.44 5.29 9.13
N ALA A 75 5.64 5.11 8.60
CA ALA A 75 6.86 5.49 9.29
C ALA A 75 6.92 7.02 9.40
N TRP A 76 7.04 7.52 10.63
CA TRP A 76 7.02 8.94 10.95
C TRP A 76 8.36 9.37 11.54
N PHE A 77 8.92 10.43 11.00
CA PHE A 77 10.22 10.97 11.36
C PHE A 77 10.09 12.43 11.79
N SER A 78 10.52 12.73 13.00
CA SER A 78 10.71 14.11 13.45
C SER A 78 11.90 14.77 12.73
N ALA A 79 12.05 16.06 12.87
CA ALA A 79 13.15 16.80 12.27
C ALA A 79 14.51 16.17 12.58
N GLY A 80 15.31 15.92 11.54
CA GLY A 80 16.65 15.36 11.64
C GLY A 80 16.72 13.85 11.88
N VAL A 81 15.60 13.17 12.13
CA VAL A 81 15.59 11.71 12.33
C VAL A 81 15.74 11.01 10.99
N ASN A 82 16.74 10.14 10.87
CA ASN A 82 17.01 9.30 9.68
C ASN A 82 16.96 10.08 8.36
N GLY A 83 17.56 11.28 8.34
CA GLY A 83 17.65 12.13 7.16
C GLY A 83 16.44 13.04 6.91
N ALA A 84 15.45 13.06 7.79
CA ALA A 84 14.32 13.98 7.66
C ALA A 84 14.73 15.44 7.81
N GLY A 85 14.15 16.32 6.99
CA GLY A 85 14.32 17.77 7.11
C GLY A 85 13.58 18.34 8.32
N HIS A 86 13.61 19.68 8.45
CA HIS A 86 13.00 20.37 9.60
C HIS A 86 11.46 20.25 9.67
N MET A 87 10.79 19.93 8.57
CA MET A 87 9.35 19.66 8.50
C MET A 87 8.99 18.20 8.81
N GLY A 88 9.98 17.39 9.21
CA GLY A 88 9.81 15.96 9.38
C GLY A 88 9.66 15.20 8.06
N HIS A 89 9.36 13.93 8.16
CA HIS A 89 9.13 13.08 7.00
C HIS A 89 8.12 11.99 7.32
N VAL A 90 7.43 11.48 6.30
CA VAL A 90 6.55 10.32 6.39
C VAL A 90 6.76 9.41 5.20
N ALA A 91 6.63 8.10 5.43
CA ALA A 91 6.81 7.09 4.40
C ALA A 91 5.87 5.90 4.64
N TRP A 92 5.46 5.23 3.60
CA TRP A 92 4.62 4.05 3.70
C TRP A 92 5.49 2.80 3.93
N VAL A 93 5.15 1.99 4.94
CA VAL A 93 5.87 0.75 5.24
C VAL A 93 5.44 -0.34 4.27
N ALA A 94 6.38 -0.76 3.42
CA ALA A 94 6.16 -1.77 2.40
C ALA A 94 6.43 -3.19 2.90
N GLU A 95 7.48 -3.36 3.74
CA GLU A 95 7.90 -4.65 4.24
C GLU A 95 8.47 -4.56 5.65
N VAL A 96 8.26 -5.64 6.43
CA VAL A 96 8.85 -5.80 7.75
C VAL A 96 9.45 -7.20 7.83
N HIS A 97 10.75 -7.27 8.03
CA HIS A 97 11.51 -8.52 8.16
C HIS A 97 12.34 -8.48 9.45
N GLY A 98 11.78 -9.00 10.54
CA GLY A 98 12.41 -8.92 11.86
C GLY A 98 12.59 -7.46 12.29
N ASP A 99 13.84 -7.04 12.44
CA ASP A 99 14.17 -5.64 12.81
C ASP A 99 14.42 -4.72 11.61
N GLN A 100 14.34 -5.23 10.39
CA GLN A 100 14.47 -4.44 9.17
C GLN A 100 13.11 -4.03 8.62
N VAL A 101 13.01 -2.76 8.26
CA VAL A 101 11.82 -2.16 7.65
C VAL A 101 12.19 -1.61 6.29
N THR A 102 11.41 -1.92 5.27
CA THR A 102 11.50 -1.30 3.95
C THR A 102 10.34 -0.32 3.79
N ILE A 103 10.66 0.91 3.42
CA ILE A 103 9.68 1.96 3.16
C ILE A 103 9.71 2.38 1.70
N GLU A 104 8.58 2.92 1.25
CA GLU A 104 8.43 3.63 -0.01
C GLU A 104 8.00 5.06 0.29
N GLU A 105 8.64 6.01 -0.37
CA GLU A 105 8.55 7.42 -0.02
C GLU A 105 8.69 8.32 -1.25
N TYR A 106 8.33 9.58 -1.10
CA TYR A 106 8.56 10.64 -2.08
C TYR A 106 9.33 11.79 -1.45
N ASN A 107 10.08 12.49 -2.27
CA ASN A 107 10.82 13.69 -1.85
C ASN A 107 11.85 13.44 -0.73
N TYR A 108 12.48 12.29 -0.77
CA TYR A 108 13.71 12.01 -0.02
C TYR A 108 14.86 11.91 -1.02
N ASP A 109 15.69 12.95 -1.10
CA ASP A 109 16.77 13.02 -2.08
C ASP A 109 17.99 12.22 -1.59
N ALA A 110 18.17 11.03 -2.16
CA ALA A 110 19.36 10.20 -1.98
C ALA A 110 20.28 10.22 -3.21
N GLY A 111 20.18 11.29 -4.05
CA GLY A 111 20.94 11.47 -5.28
C GLY A 111 20.07 11.44 -6.55
N GLN A 112 18.79 10.99 -6.47
CA GLN A 112 17.86 11.01 -7.59
C GLN A 112 17.19 12.38 -7.81
N GLY A 113 17.40 13.32 -6.91
CA GLY A 113 16.74 14.62 -6.87
C GLY A 113 15.48 14.65 -6.01
N PRO A 114 15.00 15.87 -5.68
CA PRO A 114 13.79 16.05 -4.89
C PRO A 114 12.54 15.67 -5.68
N GLU A 115 11.41 15.56 -4.96
CA GLU A 115 10.07 15.32 -5.53
C GLU A 115 9.96 14.05 -6.37
N LYS A 116 10.77 13.04 -6.06
CA LYS A 116 10.79 11.74 -6.74
C LYS A 116 10.57 10.60 -5.78
N TYR A 117 10.11 9.49 -6.34
CA TYR A 117 10.00 8.23 -5.62
C TYR A 117 11.37 7.74 -5.16
N HIS A 118 11.39 7.19 -3.94
CA HIS A 118 12.53 6.50 -3.38
C HIS A 118 12.09 5.32 -2.52
N LYS A 119 12.96 4.34 -2.40
CA LYS A 119 12.79 3.17 -1.55
C LYS A 119 14.05 2.94 -0.76
N ARG A 120 13.94 2.69 0.53
CA ARG A 120 15.08 2.33 1.39
C ARG A 120 14.67 1.40 2.52
N SER A 121 15.67 0.75 3.09
CA SER A 121 15.51 -0.12 4.27
C SER A 121 16.41 0.37 5.40
N PHE A 122 15.94 0.18 6.63
CA PHE A 122 16.67 0.59 7.83
C PHE A 122 16.19 -0.25 9.04
N HIS A 123 16.92 -0.15 10.16
CA HIS A 123 16.51 -0.79 11.41
C HIS A 123 15.25 -0.10 11.96
N LYS A 124 14.26 -0.87 12.40
CA LYS A 124 12.93 -0.38 12.85
C LYS A 124 12.96 0.72 13.90
N SER A 125 14.05 0.85 14.67
CA SER A 125 14.20 1.90 15.68
C SER A 125 14.56 3.28 15.13
N GLN A 126 14.87 3.39 13.83
CA GLN A 126 15.35 4.62 13.19
C GLN A 126 14.20 5.55 12.74
N VAL A 127 13.13 5.58 13.50
CA VAL A 127 11.93 6.41 13.31
C VAL A 127 11.56 7.12 14.62
N SER A 128 10.66 8.08 14.53
CA SER A 128 10.00 8.67 15.71
C SER A 128 8.76 7.89 16.12
N GLY A 129 8.23 7.08 15.24
CA GLY A 129 7.12 6.17 15.47
C GLY A 129 6.54 5.63 14.18
N TYR A 130 5.67 4.65 14.31
CA TYR A 130 4.83 4.12 13.24
C TYR A 130 3.38 4.48 13.54
N ILE A 131 2.70 5.09 12.58
CA ILE A 131 1.30 5.51 12.70
C ILE A 131 0.42 4.43 12.06
N HIS A 132 -0.50 3.88 12.84
CA HIS A 132 -1.39 2.80 12.45
C HIS A 132 -2.78 3.34 12.12
N PHE A 133 -2.94 3.90 10.93
CA PHE A 133 -4.25 4.35 10.46
C PHE A 133 -5.15 3.17 10.10
N LYS A 134 -4.62 2.29 9.29
CA LYS A 134 -5.22 1.02 8.87
C LYS A 134 -4.12 0.15 8.27
N ASP A 135 -3.49 -0.63 9.09
CA ASP A 135 -2.45 -1.55 8.64
C ASP A 135 -3.01 -2.59 7.67
N LEU A 136 -2.16 -3.12 6.84
CA LEU A 136 -2.49 -4.29 6.04
C LEU A 136 -2.35 -5.54 6.90
N GLU A 137 -3.32 -6.46 6.80
CA GLU A 137 -3.25 -7.72 7.53
C GLU A 137 -1.98 -8.49 7.14
N PRO A 138 -1.34 -9.22 8.09
CA PRO A 138 -0.26 -10.12 7.76
C PRO A 138 -0.74 -11.15 6.74
N GLY A 139 -0.24 -11.07 5.51
CA GLY A 139 -0.72 -11.86 4.37
C GLY A 139 -1.52 -11.06 3.34
N ALA A 140 -1.97 -9.83 3.64
CA ALA A 140 -2.49 -8.88 2.65
C ALA A 140 -1.36 -8.23 1.83
N GLN A 141 -0.19 -8.81 1.83
CA GLN A 141 0.91 -8.39 0.98
C GLN A 141 0.60 -8.81 -0.46
N ASN A 142 0.58 -7.86 -1.37
CA ASN A 142 0.77 -8.12 -2.79
C ASN A 142 2.21 -8.60 -3.00
N GLY A 143 2.52 -9.76 -2.51
CA GLY A 143 3.85 -10.34 -2.58
C GLY A 143 3.74 -11.81 -2.20
N ASN A 144 3.72 -12.64 -3.21
CA ASN A 144 3.84 -14.08 -3.16
C ASN A 144 3.14 -14.73 -1.95
N PRO A 145 1.92 -15.22 -2.05
CA PRO A 145 1.29 -15.92 -0.97
C PRO A 145 2.17 -17.12 -0.64
N THR A 146 2.91 -17.03 0.47
CA THR A 146 3.48 -18.22 1.07
C THR A 146 2.30 -19.12 1.46
N ASN A 147 1.91 -19.98 0.55
CA ASN A 147 1.08 -21.18 0.77
C ASN A 147 -0.20 -21.00 1.62
N SER A 148 -0.83 -19.83 1.59
CA SER A 148 -2.19 -19.66 2.12
C SER A 148 -3.16 -20.13 1.04
N SER A 149 -3.61 -21.36 1.13
CA SER A 149 -4.62 -21.88 0.21
C SER A 149 -5.86 -20.98 0.24
N ILE A 150 -6.23 -20.39 -0.89
CA ILE A 150 -7.50 -19.70 -1.07
C ILE A 150 -8.62 -20.68 -0.73
N LYS A 151 -9.56 -20.28 0.12
CA LYS A 151 -10.63 -21.13 0.63
C LYS A 151 -11.98 -20.67 0.11
N VAL A 152 -12.93 -21.56 0.08
CA VAL A 152 -14.34 -21.20 -0.19
C VAL A 152 -14.81 -20.15 0.82
N GLY A 153 -15.31 -19.02 0.32
CA GLY A 153 -15.73 -17.87 1.12
C GLY A 153 -14.72 -16.72 1.15
N ASP A 154 -13.49 -16.94 0.71
CA ASP A 154 -12.51 -15.84 0.59
C ASP A 154 -12.97 -14.84 -0.49
N THR A 155 -12.66 -13.58 -0.24
CA THR A 155 -12.86 -12.52 -1.24
C THR A 155 -11.52 -12.24 -1.90
N VAL A 156 -11.44 -12.49 -3.19
CA VAL A 156 -10.25 -12.21 -4.01
C VAL A 156 -10.50 -10.92 -4.78
N ARG A 157 -9.56 -9.97 -4.71
CA ARG A 157 -9.69 -8.69 -5.40
C ARG A 157 -9.07 -8.81 -6.78
N PHE A 158 -9.91 -8.72 -7.79
CA PHE A 158 -9.52 -8.54 -9.20
C PHE A 158 -9.71 -7.06 -9.60
N THR A 159 -9.87 -6.77 -10.88
CA THR A 159 -10.29 -5.43 -11.35
C THR A 159 -11.66 -5.02 -10.78
N GLY A 160 -12.46 -6.00 -10.36
CA GLY A 160 -13.62 -5.87 -9.47
C GLY A 160 -13.43 -6.70 -8.22
N THR A 161 -14.48 -6.85 -7.42
CA THR A 161 -14.51 -7.74 -6.27
C THR A 161 -15.40 -8.95 -6.59
N PHE A 162 -14.79 -10.13 -6.56
CA PHE A 162 -15.46 -11.40 -6.86
C PHE A 162 -15.46 -12.30 -5.64
N ARG A 163 -16.47 -13.12 -5.52
CA ARG A 163 -16.54 -14.16 -4.48
C ARG A 163 -15.96 -15.45 -5.04
N VAL A 164 -15.00 -16.04 -4.36
CA VAL A 164 -14.55 -17.40 -4.65
C VAL A 164 -15.65 -18.38 -4.22
N THR A 165 -16.15 -19.16 -5.17
CA THR A 165 -17.22 -20.12 -4.94
C THR A 165 -16.74 -21.56 -4.81
N SER A 166 -15.56 -21.87 -5.38
CA SER A 166 -14.89 -23.15 -5.17
C SER A 166 -13.40 -23.06 -5.41
N VAL A 167 -12.64 -23.96 -4.79
CA VAL A 167 -11.22 -24.17 -4.99
C VAL A 167 -10.96 -25.66 -5.20
N SER A 168 -10.23 -26.02 -6.25
CA SER A 168 -9.85 -27.41 -6.54
C SER A 168 -8.43 -27.39 -7.12
N GLY A 169 -7.45 -27.83 -6.30
CA GLY A 169 -6.05 -27.73 -6.68
C GLY A 169 -5.66 -26.29 -7.01
N ASN A 170 -5.16 -26.07 -8.22
CA ASN A 170 -4.77 -24.74 -8.71
C ASN A 170 -5.90 -24.00 -9.44
N THR A 171 -7.13 -24.50 -9.37
CA THR A 171 -8.29 -23.87 -10.01
C THR A 171 -9.16 -23.19 -8.99
N ILE A 172 -9.48 -21.93 -9.23
CA ILE A 172 -10.53 -21.21 -8.50
C ILE A 172 -11.73 -21.01 -9.42
N THR A 173 -12.91 -21.03 -8.83
CA THR A 173 -14.12 -20.52 -9.47
C THR A 173 -14.53 -19.25 -8.74
N SER A 174 -14.74 -18.18 -9.46
CA SER A 174 -15.17 -16.92 -8.92
C SER A 174 -16.51 -16.50 -9.50
N GLN A 175 -17.21 -15.65 -8.79
CA GLN A 175 -18.48 -15.07 -9.22
C GLN A 175 -18.50 -13.58 -8.86
N ASP A 176 -18.99 -12.76 -9.78
CA ASP A 176 -19.26 -11.36 -9.51
C ASP A 176 -20.21 -11.22 -8.31
N LEU A 177 -19.96 -10.25 -7.45
CA LEU A 177 -20.86 -9.97 -6.31
C LEU A 177 -22.27 -9.52 -6.75
N ALA A 178 -22.40 -9.04 -7.97
CA ALA A 178 -23.71 -8.74 -8.59
C ALA A 178 -24.49 -10.00 -9.05
N GLY A 179 -23.90 -11.20 -8.91
CA GLY A 179 -24.59 -12.45 -9.21
C GLY A 179 -24.41 -12.97 -10.64
N GLY A 180 -23.36 -12.56 -11.33
CA GLY A 180 -23.00 -13.08 -12.66
C GLY A 180 -22.69 -14.57 -12.71
N THR A 181 -22.48 -15.13 -13.90
CA THR A 181 -22.11 -16.54 -14.08
C THR A 181 -20.74 -16.83 -13.48
N PRO A 182 -20.58 -17.90 -12.67
CA PRO A 182 -19.29 -18.27 -12.13
C PRO A 182 -18.29 -18.61 -13.22
N THR A 183 -17.07 -18.13 -13.11
CA THR A 183 -15.97 -18.34 -14.03
C THR A 183 -14.85 -19.14 -13.38
N LYS A 184 -14.30 -20.10 -14.10
CA LYS A 184 -13.16 -20.91 -13.64
C LYS A 184 -11.84 -20.31 -14.09
N HIS A 185 -10.89 -20.27 -13.19
CA HIS A 185 -9.52 -19.80 -13.44
C HIS A 185 -8.52 -20.83 -12.91
N ASN A 186 -7.54 -21.18 -13.74
CA ASN A 186 -6.42 -22.00 -13.31
C ASN A 186 -5.29 -21.08 -12.85
N ILE A 187 -4.86 -21.21 -11.60
CA ILE A 187 -3.76 -20.46 -11.05
C ILE A 187 -2.49 -21.30 -11.16
N VAL A 188 -1.56 -20.89 -11.99
CA VAL A 188 -0.28 -21.58 -12.23
C VAL A 188 0.76 -21.19 -11.21
N ASP A 189 0.79 -19.91 -10.87
CA ASP A 189 1.59 -19.33 -9.82
C ASP A 189 0.63 -18.44 -9.02
N PRO A 190 0.54 -18.63 -7.69
CA PRO A 190 -0.27 -17.77 -6.86
C PRO A 190 0.37 -16.38 -6.72
N GLY A 191 0.85 -15.81 -7.82
CA GLY A 191 1.30 -14.44 -7.87
C GLY A 191 0.24 -13.48 -7.30
N PRO A 192 0.65 -12.29 -6.85
CA PRO A 192 -0.14 -11.51 -5.89
C PRO A 192 -1.44 -10.93 -6.44
N VAL A 193 -1.62 -10.83 -7.73
CA VAL A 193 -2.86 -10.27 -8.32
C VAL A 193 -3.20 -10.96 -9.62
N LEU A 194 -4.31 -11.64 -9.65
CA LEU A 194 -4.96 -12.06 -10.88
C LEU A 194 -5.89 -10.93 -11.33
N GLU A 195 -5.53 -10.21 -12.37
CA GLU A 195 -6.40 -9.19 -12.95
C GLU A 195 -7.41 -9.85 -13.89
N VAL A 196 -8.68 -9.57 -13.67
CA VAL A 196 -9.79 -9.99 -14.53
C VAL A 196 -10.65 -8.78 -14.90
N ASP A 197 -11.33 -8.85 -16.04
CA ASP A 197 -12.31 -7.85 -16.43
C ASP A 197 -13.59 -7.93 -15.56
N GLY A 198 -14.52 -7.01 -15.76
CA GLY A 198 -15.79 -6.97 -15.02
C GLY A 198 -16.70 -8.19 -15.25
N GLN A 199 -16.33 -9.11 -16.15
CA GLN A 199 -17.03 -10.37 -16.42
C GLN A 199 -16.29 -11.58 -15.82
N GLY A 200 -15.15 -11.35 -15.15
CA GLY A 200 -14.36 -12.40 -14.53
C GLY A 200 -13.36 -13.07 -15.47
N ASN A 201 -13.11 -12.49 -16.67
CA ASN A 201 -12.11 -13.00 -17.58
C ASN A 201 -10.73 -12.40 -17.23
N PRO A 202 -9.65 -13.20 -17.31
CA PRO A 202 -8.32 -12.67 -17.00
C PRO A 202 -7.91 -11.61 -18.03
N THR A 203 -7.35 -10.51 -17.54
CA THR A 203 -6.77 -9.44 -18.36
C THR A 203 -5.27 -9.64 -18.61
N SER A 204 -4.67 -10.63 -17.93
CA SER A 204 -3.27 -10.99 -18.04
C SER A 204 -3.09 -12.51 -17.98
N ASP A 205 -2.42 -13.09 -18.94
CA ASP A 205 -2.12 -14.53 -18.99
C ASP A 205 -0.99 -14.95 -18.03
N GLN A 206 -0.38 -14.02 -17.32
CA GLN A 206 0.77 -14.28 -16.46
C GLN A 206 0.46 -15.23 -15.30
N TYR A 207 -0.79 -15.30 -14.89
CA TYR A 207 -1.23 -15.99 -13.68
C TYR A 207 -2.15 -17.18 -13.98
N LEU A 208 -2.41 -17.44 -15.26
CA LEU A 208 -3.32 -18.48 -15.68
C LEU A 208 -2.65 -19.46 -16.62
N ASN A 209 -2.88 -20.75 -16.42
CA ASN A 209 -2.60 -21.79 -17.39
C ASN A 209 -3.89 -22.11 -18.15
N PRO A 210 -3.88 -22.12 -19.50
CA PRO A 210 -5.03 -22.49 -20.30
C PRO A 210 -5.47 -23.94 -20.05
#